data_fe294b70022c64d9b481bd1482213624
#
_entry.id   fe294b70022c64d9b481bd1482213624
#
_cell.length_a   1.000
_cell.length_b   1.000
_cell.length_c   1.000
_cell.angle_alpha   90.00
_cell.angle_beta   90.00
_cell.angle_gamma   90.00
#
_symmetry.space_group_name_H-M   'P 1'
#
loop_
_entity.id
_entity.type
_entity.pdbx_description
1 polymer ?
#
loop_
_entity_poly.entity_id
_entity_poly.type
_entity_poly.pdbx_seq_one_letter_code
_entity_poly.pdbx_strand_id
1 'polypeptide(L)'
;MTKTQNTHELQRRINLLEEQLLQAQKLASLGELTSTTTHEFNNILMTIINYAKLGLRNKDEANRTKALDKILVAANKAAKITNTILAAAKNRAKSFESTNFVALIEDSLLLLEREMNKYRISVEKSFPDKLPEIMADGNQILQVVLNLLINARQAMPDGGRLILKMSYDEENEMIDFVVRDFGCGIPQSELLRIFDPFYSTKLGPDNSGKGGTGLGLSSCRKIIEQHQGLIRVESTEGKGTAFTVKLPTVIRAKLLEENNAGDDV
;
A
#
# COMPACT_ATOMS: atom_id res chain seq x y z
N MET A 1 -39.28 14.13 -18.52
CA MET A 1 -38.12 13.29 -18.15
C MET A 1 -38.62 12.05 -17.46
N THR A 2 -38.38 10.88 -18.01
CA THR A 2 -38.90 9.60 -17.50
C THR A 2 -38.08 9.21 -16.25
N LYS A 3 -38.75 8.50 -15.31
CA LYS A 3 -38.15 8.02 -14.03
C LYS A 3 -36.79 7.28 -14.25
N THR A 4 -36.68 6.60 -15.37
CA THR A 4 -35.49 5.85 -15.82
C THR A 4 -34.30 6.76 -16.19
N GLN A 5 -34.55 7.91 -16.83
CA GLN A 5 -33.50 8.88 -17.16
C GLN A 5 -32.90 9.53 -15.90
N ASN A 6 -33.76 9.81 -14.91
CA ASN A 6 -33.30 10.39 -13.63
C ASN A 6 -32.43 9.40 -12.83
N THR A 7 -32.78 8.10 -12.89
CA THR A 7 -32.01 7.04 -12.23
C THR A 7 -30.62 6.86 -12.88
N HIS A 8 -30.53 6.91 -14.22
CA HIS A 8 -29.25 6.85 -14.93
C HIS A 8 -28.37 8.07 -14.67
N GLU A 9 -28.96 9.25 -14.59
CA GLU A 9 -28.21 10.48 -14.29
C GLU A 9 -27.70 10.50 -12.84
N LEU A 10 -28.51 10.08 -11.87
CA LEU A 10 -28.11 9.89 -10.49
C LEU A 10 -26.97 8.86 -10.36
N GLN A 11 -27.07 7.72 -11.05
CA GLN A 11 -26.02 6.71 -11.02
C GLN A 11 -24.70 7.21 -11.59
N ARG A 12 -24.73 7.98 -12.71
CA ARG A 12 -23.53 8.61 -13.27
C ARG A 12 -22.91 9.60 -12.27
N ARG A 13 -23.75 10.37 -11.58
CA ARG A 13 -23.27 11.37 -10.59
C ARG A 13 -22.69 10.70 -9.36
N ILE A 14 -23.28 9.60 -8.90
CA ILE A 14 -22.73 8.78 -7.82
C ILE A 14 -21.35 8.23 -8.22
N ASN A 15 -21.22 7.63 -9.39
CA ASN A 15 -19.96 7.08 -9.87
C ASN A 15 -18.87 8.17 -9.97
N LEU A 16 -19.22 9.35 -10.48
CA LEU A 16 -18.27 10.48 -10.57
C LEU A 16 -17.82 10.96 -9.18
N LEU A 17 -18.75 11.09 -8.23
CA LEU A 17 -18.44 11.49 -6.86
C LEU A 17 -17.58 10.45 -6.15
N GLU A 18 -17.82 9.16 -6.40
CA GLU A 18 -16.99 8.07 -5.88
C GLU A 18 -15.57 8.10 -6.42
N GLU A 19 -15.40 8.40 -7.72
CA GLU A 19 -14.06 8.58 -8.32
C GLU A 19 -13.33 9.78 -7.72
N GLN A 20 -14.02 10.91 -7.57
CA GLN A 20 -13.44 12.11 -6.93
C GLN A 20 -13.05 11.84 -5.49
N LEU A 21 -13.88 11.10 -4.75
CA LEU A 21 -13.61 10.71 -3.38
C LEU A 21 -12.38 9.79 -3.28
N LEU A 22 -12.30 8.79 -4.16
CA LEU A 22 -11.15 7.88 -4.23
C LEU A 22 -9.85 8.64 -4.53
N GLN A 23 -9.92 9.63 -5.43
CA GLN A 23 -8.79 10.48 -5.76
C GLN A 23 -8.38 11.38 -4.58
N ALA A 24 -9.35 11.99 -3.89
CA ALA A 24 -9.09 12.80 -2.70
C ALA A 24 -8.44 11.97 -1.58
N GLN A 25 -8.88 10.71 -1.39
CA GLN A 25 -8.28 9.77 -0.44
C GLN A 25 -6.84 9.43 -0.79
N LYS A 26 -6.60 9.15 -2.07
CA LYS A 26 -5.25 8.86 -2.59
C LYS A 26 -4.30 10.03 -2.28
N LEU A 27 -4.75 11.25 -2.54
CA LEU A 27 -3.98 12.46 -2.23
C LEU A 27 -3.80 12.67 -0.72
N ALA A 28 -4.79 12.37 0.10
CA ALA A 28 -4.69 12.45 1.55
C ALA A 28 -3.68 11.43 2.12
N SER A 29 -3.71 10.18 1.65
CA SER A 29 -2.72 9.15 2.03
C SER A 29 -1.30 9.54 1.59
N LEU A 30 -1.14 10.07 0.36
CA LEU A 30 0.13 10.65 -0.09
C LEU A 30 0.54 11.86 0.76
N GLY A 31 -0.41 12.73 1.12
CA GLY A 31 -0.17 13.90 1.98
C GLY A 31 0.37 13.48 3.36
N GLU A 32 -0.14 12.38 3.91
CA GLU A 32 0.39 11.81 5.15
C GLU A 32 1.86 11.38 5.01
N LEU A 33 2.22 10.83 3.85
CA LEU A 33 3.58 10.42 3.54
C LEU A 33 4.49 11.60 3.17
N THR A 34 3.95 12.73 2.67
CA THR A 34 4.74 13.82 2.10
C THR A 34 5.71 14.43 3.11
N SER A 35 5.28 14.66 4.36
CA SER A 35 6.16 15.20 5.41
C SER A 35 7.34 14.28 5.71
N THR A 36 7.07 12.98 5.82
CA THR A 36 8.06 11.95 6.10
C THR A 36 9.00 11.76 4.92
N THR A 37 8.44 11.76 3.71
CA THR A 37 9.21 11.59 2.48
C THR A 37 10.14 12.76 2.20
N THR A 38 9.70 14.00 2.47
CA THR A 38 10.58 15.18 2.34
C THR A 38 11.78 15.08 3.25
N HIS A 39 11.59 14.64 4.49
CA HIS A 39 12.69 14.43 5.42
C HIS A 39 13.62 13.29 4.99
N GLU A 40 13.07 12.18 4.46
CA GLU A 40 13.89 11.08 3.96
C GLU A 40 14.70 11.51 2.73
N PHE A 41 14.09 12.29 1.83
CA PHE A 41 14.78 12.84 0.67
C PHE A 41 15.95 13.73 1.07
N ASN A 42 15.76 14.60 2.06
CA ASN A 42 16.83 15.43 2.60
C ASN A 42 17.96 14.59 3.23
N ASN A 43 17.64 13.52 3.95
CA ASN A 43 18.63 12.61 4.52
C ASN A 43 19.46 11.91 3.43
N ILE A 44 18.81 11.46 2.35
CA ILE A 44 19.47 10.86 1.20
C ILE A 44 20.40 11.88 0.52
N LEU A 45 19.95 13.11 0.30
CA LEU A 45 20.77 14.19 -0.25
C LEU A 45 21.97 14.50 0.64
N MET A 46 21.78 14.58 1.96
CA MET A 46 22.88 14.79 2.91
C MET A 46 23.88 13.63 2.88
N THR A 47 23.41 12.40 2.72
CA THR A 47 24.27 11.22 2.55
C THR A 47 25.12 11.35 1.29
N ILE A 48 24.50 11.69 0.14
CA ILE A 48 25.21 11.92 -1.11
C ILE A 48 26.27 13.03 -0.96
N ILE A 49 25.90 14.18 -0.40
CA ILE A 49 26.79 15.32 -0.21
C ILE A 49 27.97 14.94 0.71
N ASN A 50 27.71 14.25 1.81
CA ASN A 50 28.76 13.87 2.77
C ASN A 50 29.75 12.88 2.16
N TYR A 51 29.28 11.85 1.46
CA TYR A 51 30.17 10.89 0.77
C TYR A 51 30.89 11.51 -0.42
N ALA A 52 30.27 12.45 -1.15
CA ALA A 52 30.97 13.22 -2.18
C ALA A 52 32.13 14.04 -1.61
N LYS A 53 31.89 14.77 -0.51
CA LYS A 53 32.95 15.52 0.21
C LYS A 53 34.06 14.59 0.73
N LEU A 54 33.68 13.41 1.25
CA LEU A 54 34.64 12.42 1.73
C LEU A 54 35.50 11.88 0.59
N GLY A 55 34.90 11.51 -0.54
CA GLY A 55 35.59 11.01 -1.73
C GLY A 55 36.54 12.06 -2.34
N LEU A 56 36.16 13.34 -2.34
CA LEU A 56 37.03 14.44 -2.80
C LEU A 56 38.26 14.67 -1.90
N ARG A 57 38.13 14.44 -0.60
CA ARG A 57 39.21 14.63 0.37
C ARG A 57 40.16 13.44 0.47
N ASN A 58 39.69 12.24 0.12
CA ASN A 58 40.49 11.02 0.21
C ASN A 58 41.41 10.87 -1.01
N LYS A 59 42.71 10.60 -0.74
CA LYS A 59 43.69 10.28 -1.79
C LYS A 59 43.74 8.80 -2.10
N ASP A 60 43.25 7.95 -1.21
CA ASP A 60 43.23 6.51 -1.38
C ASP A 60 42.06 6.08 -2.29
N GLU A 61 42.38 5.28 -3.32
CA GLU A 61 41.43 4.84 -4.35
C GLU A 61 40.33 3.95 -3.77
N ALA A 62 40.65 3.05 -2.85
CA ALA A 62 39.69 2.15 -2.22
C ALA A 62 38.63 2.94 -1.43
N ASN A 63 39.04 3.98 -0.69
CA ASN A 63 38.11 4.84 0.04
C ASN A 63 37.26 5.72 -0.88
N ARG A 64 37.81 6.17 -2.01
CA ARG A 64 37.05 6.90 -3.03
C ARG A 64 36.00 6.03 -3.69
N THR A 65 36.34 4.80 -4.08
CA THR A 65 35.41 3.81 -4.62
C THR A 65 34.27 3.52 -3.65
N LYS A 66 34.61 3.29 -2.37
CA LYS A 66 33.59 3.07 -1.33
C LYS A 66 32.65 4.27 -1.15
N ALA A 67 33.19 5.50 -1.27
CA ALA A 67 32.37 6.71 -1.21
C ALA A 67 31.42 6.80 -2.44
N LEU A 68 31.90 6.49 -3.64
CA LEU A 68 31.08 6.46 -4.86
C LEU A 68 29.99 5.41 -4.78
N ASP A 69 30.28 4.21 -4.28
CA ASP A 69 29.28 3.15 -4.08
C ASP A 69 28.17 3.62 -3.13
N LYS A 70 28.53 4.30 -2.02
CA LYS A 70 27.53 4.86 -1.10
C LYS A 70 26.67 5.94 -1.73
N ILE A 71 27.25 6.79 -2.59
CA ILE A 71 26.53 7.79 -3.37
C ILE A 71 25.54 7.11 -4.32
N LEU A 72 26.00 6.09 -5.05
CA LEU A 72 25.16 5.35 -6.02
C LEU A 72 23.98 4.68 -5.33
N VAL A 73 24.21 4.00 -4.21
CA VAL A 73 23.14 3.38 -3.40
C VAL A 73 22.12 4.41 -2.94
N ALA A 74 22.59 5.56 -2.41
CA ALA A 74 21.72 6.63 -1.95
C ALA A 74 20.92 7.26 -3.11
N ALA A 75 21.55 7.52 -4.26
CA ALA A 75 20.89 8.06 -5.45
C ALA A 75 19.81 7.10 -6.00
N ASN A 76 20.10 5.80 -6.06
CA ASN A 76 19.12 4.78 -6.47
C ASN A 76 17.95 4.71 -5.50
N LYS A 77 18.18 4.82 -4.18
CA LYS A 77 17.11 4.90 -3.18
C LYS A 77 16.22 6.13 -3.42
N ALA A 78 16.80 7.30 -3.68
CA ALA A 78 16.05 8.52 -3.98
C ALA A 78 15.19 8.36 -5.26
N ALA A 79 15.76 7.83 -6.33
CA ALA A 79 15.06 7.58 -7.58
C ALA A 79 13.87 6.62 -7.38
N LYS A 80 14.07 5.54 -6.59
CA LYS A 80 13.02 4.57 -6.29
C LYS A 80 11.87 5.22 -5.51
N ILE A 81 12.16 6.00 -4.45
CA ILE A 81 11.16 6.75 -3.68
C ILE A 81 10.36 7.68 -4.61
N THR A 82 11.04 8.46 -5.45
CA THR A 82 10.41 9.41 -6.37
C THR A 82 9.46 8.70 -7.34
N ASN A 83 9.92 7.59 -7.94
CA ASN A 83 9.11 6.79 -8.87
C ASN A 83 7.87 6.18 -8.18
N THR A 84 8.01 5.68 -6.96
CA THR A 84 6.90 5.09 -6.20
C THR A 84 5.85 6.16 -5.84
N ILE A 85 6.28 7.36 -5.42
CA ILE A 85 5.37 8.49 -5.16
C ILE A 85 4.67 8.92 -6.45
N LEU A 86 5.40 9.03 -7.56
CA LEU A 86 4.84 9.43 -8.84
C LEU A 86 3.83 8.40 -9.37
N ALA A 87 4.13 7.10 -9.21
CA ALA A 87 3.21 6.00 -9.51
C ALA A 87 1.95 6.09 -8.64
N ALA A 88 2.12 6.29 -7.33
CA ALA A 88 1.00 6.49 -6.42
C ALA A 88 0.18 7.75 -6.73
N ALA A 89 0.76 8.83 -7.26
CA ALA A 89 0.08 10.09 -7.58
C ALA A 89 -0.64 10.07 -8.93
N LYS A 90 -0.11 9.35 -9.93
CA LYS A 90 -0.67 9.35 -11.29
C LYS A 90 -2.07 8.74 -11.34
N ASN A 91 -2.99 9.47 -11.99
CA ASN A 91 -4.26 8.94 -12.49
C ASN A 91 -4.00 8.35 -13.89
N ARG A 92 -3.63 7.08 -13.98
CA ARG A 92 -3.69 6.37 -15.27
C ARG A 92 -5.08 5.76 -15.41
N ALA A 93 -5.55 5.64 -16.66
CA ALA A 93 -6.67 4.76 -16.96
C ALA A 93 -6.35 3.38 -16.34
N LYS A 94 -7.36 2.74 -15.71
CA LYS A 94 -7.20 1.43 -15.09
C LYS A 94 -6.51 0.49 -16.08
N SER A 95 -5.33 0.03 -15.75
CA SER A 95 -4.56 -0.89 -16.57
C SER A 95 -4.26 -2.12 -15.73
N PHE A 96 -4.98 -3.20 -16.01
CA PHE A 96 -4.67 -4.50 -15.43
C PHE A 96 -3.51 -5.10 -16.21
N GLU A 97 -2.42 -5.35 -15.51
CA GLU A 97 -1.20 -5.92 -16.10
C GLU A 97 -0.56 -6.93 -15.15
N SER A 98 0.28 -7.79 -15.71
CA SER A 98 1.08 -8.71 -14.90
C SER A 98 1.97 -7.91 -13.96
N THR A 99 1.79 -8.13 -12.66
CA THR A 99 2.37 -7.29 -11.61
C THR A 99 3.06 -8.13 -10.56
N ASN A 100 4.32 -7.81 -10.28
CA ASN A 100 5.09 -8.42 -9.19
C ASN A 100 4.65 -7.85 -7.85
N PHE A 101 3.86 -8.63 -7.11
CA PHE A 101 3.27 -8.19 -5.85
C PHE A 101 4.31 -8.00 -4.74
N VAL A 102 5.35 -8.84 -4.69
CA VAL A 102 6.46 -8.70 -3.72
C VAL A 102 7.16 -7.36 -3.92
N ALA A 103 7.45 -6.99 -5.17
CA ALA A 103 8.09 -5.71 -5.48
C ALA A 103 7.25 -4.51 -5.02
N LEU A 104 5.92 -4.55 -5.18
CA LEU A 104 5.01 -3.50 -4.68
C LEU A 104 5.04 -3.37 -3.16
N ILE A 105 5.10 -4.49 -2.43
CA ILE A 105 5.19 -4.48 -0.97
C ILE A 105 6.53 -3.89 -0.53
N GLU A 106 7.64 -4.29 -1.15
CA GLU A 106 8.96 -3.73 -0.85
C GLU A 106 9.04 -2.23 -1.14
N ASP A 107 8.42 -1.76 -2.20
CA ASP A 107 8.33 -0.33 -2.53
C ASP A 107 7.49 0.45 -1.49
N SER A 108 6.40 -0.16 -1.02
CA SER A 108 5.57 0.40 0.06
C SER A 108 6.32 0.51 1.38
N LEU A 109 7.07 -0.55 1.73
CA LEU A 109 7.90 -0.56 2.94
C LEU A 109 9.02 0.48 2.87
N LEU A 110 9.62 0.67 1.70
CA LEU A 110 10.65 1.71 1.51
C LEU A 110 10.11 3.11 1.81
N LEU A 111 8.86 3.41 1.41
CA LEU A 111 8.21 4.69 1.71
C LEU A 111 7.94 4.88 3.20
N LEU A 112 7.66 3.79 3.92
CA LEU A 112 7.28 3.80 5.33
C LEU A 112 8.44 3.46 6.27
N GLU A 113 9.64 3.15 5.76
CA GLU A 113 10.81 2.72 6.56
C GLU A 113 11.09 3.66 7.74
N ARG A 114 11.07 4.97 7.46
CA ARG A 114 11.32 5.98 8.50
C ARG A 114 10.21 6.02 9.56
N GLU A 115 8.94 5.92 9.13
CA GLU A 115 7.80 5.90 10.06
C GLU A 115 7.87 4.65 10.95
N MET A 116 8.15 3.47 10.37
CA MET A 116 8.31 2.25 11.14
C MET A 116 9.44 2.37 12.17
N ASN A 117 10.60 2.91 11.75
CA ASN A 117 11.75 3.15 12.65
C ASN A 117 11.43 4.18 13.73
N LYS A 118 10.75 5.31 13.39
CA LYS A 118 10.36 6.36 14.32
C LYS A 118 9.46 5.83 15.43
N TYR A 119 8.52 4.96 15.08
CA TYR A 119 7.60 4.34 16.04
C TYR A 119 8.11 2.99 16.58
N ARG A 120 9.39 2.64 16.35
CA ARG A 120 10.01 1.40 16.86
C ARG A 120 9.23 0.14 16.48
N ILE A 121 8.73 0.09 15.24
CA ILE A 121 8.01 -1.06 14.72
C ILE A 121 8.99 -1.95 13.97
N SER A 122 9.16 -3.19 14.42
CA SER A 122 9.93 -4.20 13.72
C SER A 122 9.07 -4.86 12.64
N VAL A 123 9.59 -4.92 11.41
CA VAL A 123 8.89 -5.57 10.29
C VAL A 123 9.52 -6.93 10.00
N GLU A 124 8.73 -7.98 10.13
CA GLU A 124 9.11 -9.35 9.79
C GLU A 124 8.43 -9.76 8.49
N LYS A 125 9.20 -10.33 7.55
CA LYS A 125 8.70 -10.78 6.25
C LYS A 125 8.83 -12.28 6.11
N SER A 126 7.77 -12.93 5.62
CA SER A 126 7.74 -14.34 5.30
C SER A 126 7.11 -14.53 3.92
N PHE A 127 7.95 -14.43 2.89
CA PHE A 127 7.55 -14.58 1.49
C PHE A 127 8.22 -15.80 0.90
N PRO A 128 7.51 -16.65 0.13
CA PRO A 128 8.10 -17.72 -0.64
C PRO A 128 9.08 -17.19 -1.70
N ASP A 129 10.12 -17.95 -2.01
CA ASP A 129 11.13 -17.57 -3.02
C ASP A 129 10.55 -17.41 -4.41
N LYS A 130 9.47 -18.14 -4.71
CA LYS A 130 8.77 -18.08 -6.00
C LYS A 130 7.28 -17.87 -5.75
N LEU A 131 6.75 -16.81 -6.31
CA LEU A 131 5.33 -16.50 -6.35
C LEU A 131 4.96 -16.12 -7.78
N PRO A 132 3.79 -16.57 -8.28
CA PRO A 132 3.28 -16.08 -9.55
C PRO A 132 2.97 -14.58 -9.46
N GLU A 133 2.98 -13.91 -10.61
CA GLU A 133 2.53 -12.52 -10.70
C GLU A 133 1.00 -12.45 -10.59
N ILE A 134 0.50 -11.33 -10.09
CA ILE A 134 -0.94 -11.04 -10.03
C ILE A 134 -1.37 -10.24 -11.26
N MET A 135 -2.62 -10.40 -11.69
CA MET A 135 -3.24 -9.54 -12.70
C MET A 135 -3.86 -8.33 -12.00
N ALA A 136 -3.20 -7.16 -12.05
CA ALA A 136 -3.60 -6.03 -11.23
C ALA A 136 -3.25 -4.65 -11.83
N ASP A 137 -4.01 -3.63 -11.43
CA ASP A 137 -3.55 -2.24 -11.48
C ASP A 137 -2.58 -1.99 -10.30
N GLY A 138 -1.28 -1.99 -10.60
CA GLY A 138 -0.23 -1.86 -9.59
C GLY A 138 -0.37 -0.62 -8.71
N ASN A 139 -0.90 0.50 -9.23
CA ASN A 139 -1.11 1.73 -8.46
C ASN A 139 -2.23 1.57 -7.42
N GLN A 140 -3.31 0.88 -7.79
CA GLN A 140 -4.41 0.61 -6.87
C GLN A 140 -3.99 -0.39 -5.78
N ILE A 141 -3.25 -1.43 -6.14
CA ILE A 141 -2.71 -2.38 -5.15
C ILE A 141 -1.69 -1.72 -4.22
N LEU A 142 -0.81 -0.85 -4.75
CA LEU A 142 0.09 -0.03 -3.92
C LEU A 142 -0.69 0.79 -2.88
N GLN A 143 -1.80 1.41 -3.28
CA GLN A 143 -2.68 2.15 -2.36
C GLN A 143 -3.26 1.26 -1.26
N VAL A 144 -3.70 0.03 -1.60
CA VAL A 144 -4.19 -0.95 -0.60
C VAL A 144 -3.08 -1.28 0.39
N VAL A 145 -1.90 -1.64 -0.08
CA VAL A 145 -0.76 -1.99 0.77
C VAL A 145 -0.39 -0.83 1.70
N LEU A 146 -0.25 0.38 1.17
CA LEU A 146 0.05 1.57 1.98
C LEU A 146 -1.01 1.82 3.05
N ASN A 147 -2.30 1.73 2.71
CA ASN A 147 -3.38 1.92 3.69
C ASN A 147 -3.32 0.89 4.82
N LEU A 148 -3.07 -0.38 4.52
CA LEU A 148 -2.95 -1.43 5.53
C LEU A 148 -1.72 -1.23 6.42
N LEU A 149 -0.57 -0.88 5.84
CA LEU A 149 0.66 -0.60 6.59
C LEU A 149 0.54 0.64 7.49
N ILE A 150 -0.09 1.72 6.99
CA ILE A 150 -0.37 2.93 7.77
C ILE A 150 -1.32 2.61 8.94
N ASN A 151 -2.38 1.84 8.70
CA ASN A 151 -3.29 1.42 9.76
C ASN A 151 -2.58 0.58 10.84
N ALA A 152 -1.73 -0.36 10.43
CA ALA A 152 -0.93 -1.16 11.35
C ALA A 152 0.01 -0.28 12.21
N ARG A 153 0.71 0.68 11.58
CA ARG A 153 1.54 1.65 12.31
C ARG A 153 0.73 2.46 13.32
N GLN A 154 -0.44 2.95 12.91
CA GLN A 154 -1.32 3.74 13.78
C GLN A 154 -1.88 2.94 14.95
N ALA A 155 -2.07 1.63 14.80
CA ALA A 155 -2.49 0.73 15.87
C ALA A 155 -1.38 0.47 16.91
N MET A 156 -0.13 0.81 16.61
CA MET A 156 1.06 0.57 17.44
C MET A 156 1.80 1.88 17.79
N PRO A 157 1.20 2.84 18.51
CA PRO A 157 1.81 4.16 18.78
C PRO A 157 3.08 4.08 19.62
N ASP A 158 3.17 3.09 20.50
CA ASP A 158 4.30 2.87 21.41
C ASP A 158 5.35 1.90 20.85
N GLY A 159 5.16 1.46 19.61
CA GLY A 159 5.99 0.47 18.95
C GLY A 159 5.35 -0.92 18.93
N GLY A 160 6.03 -1.85 18.29
CA GLY A 160 5.53 -3.22 18.19
C GLY A 160 6.14 -4.02 17.05
N ARG A 161 5.43 -5.07 16.66
CA ARG A 161 5.82 -5.98 15.61
C ARG A 161 4.78 -6.01 14.50
N LEU A 162 5.24 -5.96 13.26
CA LEU A 162 4.43 -6.11 12.06
C LEU A 162 4.91 -7.33 11.29
N ILE A 163 4.04 -8.29 11.05
CA ILE A 163 4.35 -9.47 10.24
C ILE A 163 3.66 -9.34 8.89
N LEU A 164 4.44 -9.47 7.83
CA LEU A 164 3.97 -9.54 6.45
C LEU A 164 4.22 -10.95 5.95
N LYS A 165 3.16 -11.67 5.62
CA LYS A 165 3.26 -13.05 5.12
C LYS A 165 2.58 -13.15 3.76
N MET A 166 3.19 -13.88 2.83
CA MET A 166 2.57 -14.30 1.58
C MET A 166 2.51 -15.80 1.49
N SER A 167 1.47 -16.30 0.83
CA SER A 167 1.34 -17.70 0.44
C SER A 167 0.60 -17.79 -0.89
N TYR A 168 0.87 -18.86 -1.62
CA TYR A 168 0.19 -19.15 -2.88
C TYR A 168 -0.76 -20.34 -2.67
N ASP A 169 -2.02 -20.13 -3.00
CA ASP A 169 -3.07 -21.14 -3.03
C ASP A 169 -3.14 -21.69 -4.46
N GLU A 170 -2.46 -22.80 -4.69
CA GLU A 170 -2.36 -23.44 -6.01
C GLU A 170 -3.71 -23.95 -6.53
N GLU A 171 -4.61 -24.39 -5.63
CA GLU A 171 -5.93 -24.92 -6.03
C GLU A 171 -6.83 -23.81 -6.59
N ASN A 172 -6.76 -22.62 -5.99
CA ASN A 172 -7.57 -21.48 -6.36
C ASN A 172 -6.84 -20.48 -7.23
N GLU A 173 -5.56 -20.69 -7.54
CA GLU A 173 -4.71 -19.75 -8.28
C GLU A 173 -4.73 -18.34 -7.69
N MET A 174 -4.61 -18.25 -6.35
CA MET A 174 -4.69 -17.00 -5.61
C MET A 174 -3.44 -16.79 -4.77
N ILE A 175 -3.03 -15.52 -4.63
CA ILE A 175 -2.02 -15.13 -3.64
C ILE A 175 -2.73 -14.57 -2.41
N ASP A 176 -2.38 -15.08 -1.25
CA ASP A 176 -2.78 -14.57 0.04
C ASP A 176 -1.66 -13.67 0.59
N PHE A 177 -2.00 -12.44 0.92
CA PHE A 177 -1.13 -11.49 1.59
C PHE A 177 -1.72 -11.11 2.94
N VAL A 178 -0.97 -11.38 4.02
CA VAL A 178 -1.36 -11.10 5.40
C VAL A 178 -0.52 -9.96 5.95
N VAL A 179 -1.21 -8.96 6.49
CA VAL A 179 -0.63 -7.87 7.28
C VAL A 179 -1.11 -8.04 8.72
N ARG A 180 -0.22 -8.48 9.61
CA ARG A 180 -0.53 -8.73 11.01
C ARG A 180 0.22 -7.74 11.89
N ASP A 181 -0.53 -6.85 12.56
CA ASP A 181 -0.04 -6.01 13.64
C ASP A 181 -0.32 -6.63 15.03
N PHE A 182 0.42 -6.18 16.03
CA PHE A 182 0.26 -6.53 17.43
C PHE A 182 -0.10 -5.28 18.25
N GLY A 183 -0.96 -4.43 17.68
CA GLY A 183 -1.41 -3.18 18.26
C GLY A 183 -2.65 -3.33 19.16
N CYS A 184 -3.39 -2.24 19.27
CA CYS A 184 -4.57 -2.15 20.12
C CYS A 184 -5.72 -3.09 19.71
N GLY A 185 -5.73 -3.58 18.47
CA GLY A 185 -6.82 -4.39 17.93
C GLY A 185 -8.11 -3.61 17.70
N ILE A 186 -9.15 -4.32 17.29
CA ILE A 186 -10.48 -3.78 16.96
C ILE A 186 -11.53 -4.53 17.79
N PRO A 187 -12.42 -3.83 18.50
CA PRO A 187 -13.53 -4.45 19.22
C PRO A 187 -14.44 -5.24 18.28
N GLN A 188 -14.95 -6.38 18.74
CA GLN A 188 -15.81 -7.26 17.95
C GLN A 188 -17.07 -6.55 17.41
N SER A 189 -17.62 -5.61 18.17
CA SER A 189 -18.78 -4.79 17.76
C SER A 189 -18.51 -3.90 16.56
N GLU A 190 -17.25 -3.61 16.24
CA GLU A 190 -16.85 -2.69 15.19
C GLU A 190 -16.41 -3.40 13.91
N LEU A 191 -16.04 -4.69 13.99
CA LEU A 191 -15.50 -5.45 12.86
C LEU A 191 -16.41 -5.45 11.63
N LEU A 192 -17.72 -5.44 11.80
CA LEU A 192 -18.67 -5.38 10.69
C LEU A 192 -18.69 -4.02 9.98
N ARG A 193 -18.27 -2.96 10.68
CA ARG A 193 -18.40 -1.57 10.24
C ARG A 193 -17.08 -0.97 9.71
N ILE A 194 -15.93 -1.59 9.99
CA ILE A 194 -14.62 -1.01 9.62
C ILE A 194 -14.44 -0.79 8.12
N PHE A 195 -15.23 -1.48 7.29
CA PHE A 195 -15.25 -1.28 5.84
C PHE A 195 -16.36 -0.33 5.37
N ASP A 196 -17.18 0.22 6.28
CA ASP A 196 -18.18 1.22 5.92
C ASP A 196 -17.49 2.55 5.59
N PRO A 197 -17.92 3.25 4.53
CA PRO A 197 -17.39 4.57 4.24
C PRO A 197 -17.61 5.54 5.42
N PHE A 198 -16.60 6.38 5.69
CA PHE A 198 -16.59 7.37 6.77
C PHE A 198 -16.58 6.79 8.19
N TYR A 199 -16.54 5.47 8.35
CA TYR A 199 -16.42 4.87 9.66
C TYR A 199 -14.97 4.97 10.15
N SER A 200 -14.78 5.58 11.31
CA SER A 200 -13.48 5.70 11.98
C SER A 200 -13.69 5.73 13.49
N THR A 201 -12.92 4.94 14.19
CA THR A 201 -12.82 4.99 15.67
C THR A 201 -11.88 6.09 16.15
N LYS A 202 -11.17 6.73 15.23
CA LYS A 202 -10.22 7.80 15.51
C LYS A 202 -10.96 9.13 15.55
N LEU A 203 -11.39 9.54 16.75
CA LEU A 203 -12.07 10.81 17.00
C LEU A 203 -11.06 11.95 17.00
N GLY A 204 -11.05 12.74 15.91
CA GLY A 204 -10.23 13.95 15.78
C GLY A 204 -8.81 13.72 15.26
N PRO A 205 -8.08 14.83 15.03
CA PRO A 205 -6.68 14.78 14.61
C PRO A 205 -5.81 14.22 15.74
N ASP A 206 -4.91 13.30 15.40
CA ASP A 206 -3.85 12.83 16.31
C ASP A 206 -2.88 13.98 16.66
N ASN A 207 -1.87 13.72 17.52
CA ASN A 207 -0.83 14.70 17.89
C ASN A 207 -0.05 15.27 16.70
N SER A 208 -0.25 14.73 15.49
CA SER A 208 0.31 15.25 14.22
C SER A 208 -0.72 16.03 13.38
N GLY A 209 -1.92 16.30 13.90
CA GLY A 209 -2.99 17.02 13.21
C GLY A 209 -3.76 16.14 12.20
N LYS A 210 -3.60 14.82 12.24
CA LYS A 210 -4.12 13.88 11.24
C LYS A 210 -5.19 12.99 11.85
N GLY A 211 -6.43 13.18 11.43
CA GLY A 211 -7.58 12.32 11.78
C GLY A 211 -7.77 11.21 10.75
N GLY A 212 -8.32 10.09 11.16
CA GLY A 212 -8.75 9.04 10.23
C GLY A 212 -9.96 9.51 9.41
N THR A 213 -9.87 9.57 8.08
CA THR A 213 -10.98 9.95 7.19
C THR A 213 -12.11 8.91 7.17
N GLY A 214 -11.88 7.72 7.73
CA GLY A 214 -12.83 6.59 7.68
C GLY A 214 -13.01 5.99 6.28
N LEU A 215 -12.15 6.35 5.34
CA LEU A 215 -12.31 5.98 3.94
C LEU A 215 -11.25 4.98 3.45
N GLY A 216 -10.17 4.79 4.22
CA GLY A 216 -9.04 3.94 3.82
C GLY A 216 -9.41 2.48 3.61
N LEU A 217 -10.07 1.86 4.58
CA LEU A 217 -10.46 0.44 4.51
C LEU A 217 -11.60 0.19 3.53
N SER A 218 -12.60 1.10 3.44
CA SER A 218 -13.67 1.01 2.43
C SER A 218 -13.11 1.07 1.00
N SER A 219 -12.11 1.94 0.78
CA SER A 219 -11.36 2.00 -0.49
C SER A 219 -10.59 0.71 -0.76
N CYS A 220 -9.90 0.14 0.25
CA CYS A 220 -9.21 -1.14 0.11
C CYS A 220 -10.16 -2.24 -0.36
N ARG A 221 -11.33 -2.36 0.29
CA ARG A 221 -12.33 -3.36 -0.07
C ARG A 221 -12.79 -3.18 -1.52
N LYS A 222 -13.16 -1.96 -1.93
CA LYS A 222 -13.60 -1.64 -3.30
C LYS A 222 -12.53 -1.96 -4.34
N ILE A 223 -11.27 -1.61 -4.07
CA ILE A 223 -10.14 -1.92 -4.96
C ILE A 223 -9.98 -3.43 -5.09
N ILE A 224 -9.93 -4.15 -3.99
CA ILE A 224 -9.74 -5.60 -4.00
C ILE A 224 -10.89 -6.33 -4.70
N GLU A 225 -12.15 -5.91 -4.49
CA GLU A 225 -13.31 -6.44 -5.20
C GLU A 225 -13.22 -6.17 -6.73
N GLN A 226 -12.75 -4.99 -7.15
CA GLN A 226 -12.51 -4.69 -8.57
C GLN A 226 -11.40 -5.56 -9.19
N HIS A 227 -10.48 -6.08 -8.37
CA HIS A 227 -9.45 -7.04 -8.76
C HIS A 227 -9.90 -8.50 -8.62
N GLN A 228 -11.22 -8.75 -8.47
CA GLN A 228 -11.78 -10.10 -8.26
C GLN A 228 -11.13 -10.82 -7.06
N GLY A 229 -10.64 -10.03 -6.10
CA GLY A 229 -10.01 -10.49 -4.88
C GLY A 229 -10.97 -10.46 -3.69
N LEU A 230 -10.41 -10.77 -2.52
CA LEU A 230 -11.12 -10.75 -1.26
C LEU A 230 -10.24 -10.14 -0.17
N ILE A 231 -10.82 -9.29 0.67
CA ILE A 231 -10.18 -8.80 1.89
C ILE A 231 -10.94 -9.28 3.12
N ARG A 232 -10.21 -9.82 4.10
CA ARG A 232 -10.74 -10.29 5.38
C ARG A 232 -9.99 -9.63 6.53
N VAL A 233 -10.63 -9.59 7.68
CA VAL A 233 -10.06 -9.08 8.92
C VAL A 233 -10.31 -10.05 10.06
N GLU A 234 -9.28 -10.27 10.87
CA GLU A 234 -9.36 -10.96 12.16
C GLU A 234 -8.70 -10.06 13.19
N SER A 235 -9.42 -9.75 14.26
CA SER A 235 -8.90 -8.89 15.31
C SER A 235 -9.42 -9.27 16.66
N THR A 236 -8.60 -9.01 17.67
CA THR A 236 -8.97 -9.10 19.08
C THR A 236 -8.44 -7.87 19.77
N GLU A 237 -9.29 -7.16 20.48
CA GLU A 237 -8.90 -5.99 21.27
C GLU A 237 -7.74 -6.32 22.21
N GLY A 238 -6.71 -5.49 22.23
CA GLY A 238 -5.49 -5.69 22.99
C GLY A 238 -4.49 -6.72 22.42
N LYS A 239 -4.82 -7.44 21.32
CA LYS A 239 -3.95 -8.46 20.70
C LYS A 239 -3.53 -8.13 19.28
N GLY A 240 -4.09 -7.06 18.70
CA GLY A 240 -3.81 -6.59 17.36
C GLY A 240 -4.74 -7.14 16.28
N THR A 241 -4.41 -6.84 15.02
CA THR A 241 -5.26 -7.09 13.86
C THR A 241 -4.49 -7.82 12.75
N ALA A 242 -5.15 -8.74 12.06
CA ALA A 242 -4.66 -9.35 10.84
C ALA A 242 -5.62 -9.03 9.69
N PHE A 243 -5.12 -8.35 8.66
CA PHE A 243 -5.80 -8.23 7.38
C PHE A 243 -5.23 -9.26 6.41
N THR A 244 -6.11 -10.00 5.76
CA THR A 244 -5.75 -10.95 4.70
C THR A 244 -6.35 -10.46 3.39
N VAL A 245 -5.49 -10.22 2.40
CA VAL A 245 -5.86 -9.86 1.02
C VAL A 245 -5.59 -11.05 0.14
N LYS A 246 -6.60 -11.49 -0.63
CA LYS A 246 -6.47 -12.53 -1.65
C LYS A 246 -6.59 -11.89 -3.02
N LEU A 247 -5.65 -12.17 -3.91
CA LEU A 247 -5.61 -11.64 -5.27
C LEU A 247 -5.41 -12.76 -6.29
N PRO A 248 -6.10 -12.71 -7.44
CA PRO A 248 -5.93 -13.69 -8.50
C PRO A 248 -4.56 -13.54 -9.17
N THR A 249 -3.95 -14.68 -9.48
CA THR A 249 -2.75 -14.73 -10.31
C THR A 249 -3.07 -14.45 -11.78
N VAL A 250 -2.05 -14.18 -12.58
CA VAL A 250 -2.17 -14.07 -14.04
C VAL A 250 -2.75 -15.36 -14.65
N ILE A 251 -2.43 -16.52 -14.06
CA ILE A 251 -2.92 -17.83 -14.50
C ILE A 251 -4.47 -17.88 -14.35
N ARG A 252 -4.97 -17.53 -13.15
CA ARG A 252 -6.42 -17.50 -12.88
C ARG A 252 -7.15 -16.52 -13.79
N ALA A 253 -6.59 -15.33 -14.03
CA ALA A 253 -7.23 -14.34 -14.90
C ALA A 253 -7.42 -14.88 -16.32
N LYS A 254 -6.42 -15.56 -16.88
CA LYS A 254 -6.52 -16.22 -18.21
C LYS A 254 -7.56 -17.32 -18.25
N LEU A 255 -7.62 -18.17 -17.23
CA LEU A 255 -8.61 -19.23 -17.13
C LEU A 255 -10.06 -18.69 -17.10
N LEU A 256 -10.27 -17.56 -16.44
CA LEU A 256 -11.59 -16.92 -16.40
C LEU A 256 -11.98 -16.28 -17.75
N GLU A 257 -11.02 -15.72 -18.49
CA GLU A 257 -11.25 -15.19 -19.84
C GLU A 257 -11.61 -16.30 -20.83
N GLU A 258 -10.89 -17.43 -20.80
CA GLU A 258 -11.15 -18.61 -21.66
C GLU A 258 -12.52 -19.22 -21.39
N ASN A 259 -12.94 -19.33 -20.12
CA ASN A 259 -14.25 -19.86 -19.75
C ASN A 259 -15.40 -18.94 -20.19
N ASN A 260 -15.24 -17.62 -20.09
CA ASN A 260 -16.25 -16.66 -20.53
C ASN A 260 -16.36 -16.57 -22.07
N ALA A 261 -15.28 -16.84 -22.79
CA ALA A 261 -15.30 -16.88 -24.26
C ALA A 261 -15.93 -18.15 -24.81
N GLY A 262 -16.07 -19.22 -24.00
CA GLY A 262 -16.69 -20.50 -24.38
C GLY A 262 -18.23 -20.54 -24.23
N ASP A 263 -18.81 -19.62 -23.45
CA ASP A 263 -20.27 -19.56 -23.20
C ASP A 263 -21.03 -18.68 -24.22
N ASP A 264 -20.34 -18.00 -25.14
CA ASP A 264 -20.93 -17.15 -26.18
C ASP A 264 -21.01 -17.84 -27.58
N VAL A 265 -20.97 -19.18 -27.64
CA VAL A 265 -21.09 -19.94 -28.93
C VAL A 265 -22.34 -20.77 -28.97
#